data_fd83d3c267ff342eb8bfa1dec9b1f3e0
#
_entry.id   fd83d3c267ff342eb8bfa1dec9b1f3e0
#
_cell.length_a   1.000
_cell.length_b   1.000
_cell.length_c   1.000
_cell.angle_alpha   90.00
_cell.angle_beta   90.00
_cell.angle_gamma   90.00
#
_symmetry.space_group_name_H-M   'P 1'
#
loop_
_entity.id
_entity.type
_entity.pdbx_description
1 polymer ?
#
loop_
_entity_poly.entity_id
_entity_poly.type
_entity_poly.pdbx_seq_one_letter_code
_entity_poly.pdbx_strand_id
1 'polypeptide(L)'
;MISSLWIAKTGLDAQQTNMDVIANNLANVSTNGFKRQRAVFEDLLYQTIRQPGAQSSEQTTLPSGLQIGTGVRPVATERLHSQGNLSQTNNSKDVAIKGQGFFQVMLPDGSSAYTRDGFFQVDQNGQLVTAGGFQVQPAITIPANALSITIGRDGVVSVTQQGQAAPVQVGQLNLTTFMNDTGLESIGENLYTETQSSGAPNESTPGLNGAGLLYQGYVETSNVNVAEELVNMIQVQRAYEINSKAVSTTDQMLQKLTQL
;
A
#
# COMPACT_ATOMS: atom_id res chain seq x y z
N MET A 1 -12.05 -31.55 -20.04
CA MET A 1 -12.66 -31.44 -18.71
C MET A 1 -11.64 -31.19 -17.60
N ILE A 2 -10.46 -31.83 -17.60
CA ILE A 2 -9.41 -31.54 -16.60
C ILE A 2 -8.90 -30.09 -16.70
N SER A 3 -8.80 -29.56 -17.92
CA SER A 3 -8.41 -28.15 -18.15
C SER A 3 -9.40 -27.14 -17.54
N SER A 4 -10.71 -27.42 -17.63
CA SER A 4 -11.73 -26.53 -17.05
C SER A 4 -11.70 -26.51 -15.53
N LEU A 5 -11.41 -27.66 -14.89
CA LEU A 5 -11.19 -27.72 -13.43
C LEU A 5 -9.95 -26.94 -13.02
N TRP A 6 -8.88 -27.04 -13.79
CA TRP A 6 -7.66 -26.28 -13.52
C TRP A 6 -7.89 -24.77 -13.63
N ILE A 7 -8.56 -24.32 -14.68
CA ILE A 7 -8.92 -22.91 -14.89
C ILE A 7 -9.79 -22.41 -13.71
N ALA A 8 -10.81 -23.19 -13.34
CA ALA A 8 -11.69 -22.82 -12.25
C ALA A 8 -10.92 -22.77 -10.89
N LYS A 9 -9.98 -23.71 -10.66
CA LYS A 9 -9.12 -23.68 -9.49
C LYS A 9 -8.26 -22.40 -9.44
N THR A 10 -7.56 -22.07 -10.52
CA THR A 10 -6.75 -20.84 -10.56
C THR A 10 -7.60 -19.58 -10.36
N GLY A 11 -8.83 -19.59 -10.87
CA GLY A 11 -9.81 -18.53 -10.63
C GLY A 11 -10.22 -18.43 -9.14
N LEU A 12 -10.42 -19.55 -8.46
CA LEU A 12 -10.70 -19.58 -7.00
C LEU A 12 -9.51 -19.02 -6.20
N ASP A 13 -8.30 -19.48 -6.48
CA ASP A 13 -7.08 -19.01 -5.81
C ASP A 13 -6.89 -17.49 -6.00
N ALA A 14 -7.15 -16.99 -7.21
CA ALA A 14 -7.10 -15.56 -7.50
C ALA A 14 -8.16 -14.76 -6.73
N GLN A 15 -9.42 -15.26 -6.69
CA GLN A 15 -10.48 -14.57 -5.94
C GLN A 15 -10.22 -14.60 -4.43
N GLN A 16 -9.64 -15.68 -3.90
CA GLN A 16 -9.25 -15.74 -2.50
C GLN A 16 -8.18 -14.70 -2.18
N THR A 17 -7.11 -14.61 -2.98
CA THR A 17 -6.08 -13.59 -2.82
C THR A 17 -6.67 -12.17 -2.85
N ASN A 18 -7.61 -11.91 -3.77
CA ASN A 18 -8.28 -10.62 -3.85
C ASN A 18 -9.13 -10.32 -2.61
N MET A 19 -9.83 -11.34 -2.10
CA MET A 19 -10.61 -11.22 -0.86
C MET A 19 -9.74 -10.90 0.34
N ASP A 20 -8.56 -11.54 0.46
CA ASP A 20 -7.60 -11.30 1.53
C ASP A 20 -7.07 -9.86 1.49
N VAL A 21 -6.78 -9.34 0.29
CA VAL A 21 -6.36 -7.94 0.11
C VAL A 21 -7.47 -6.96 0.51
N ILE A 22 -8.71 -7.20 0.06
CA ILE A 22 -9.86 -6.35 0.42
C ILE A 22 -10.11 -6.40 1.94
N ALA A 23 -10.03 -7.57 2.55
CA ALA A 23 -10.20 -7.73 4.00
C ALA A 23 -9.12 -6.97 4.77
N ASN A 24 -7.87 -7.02 4.30
CA ASN A 24 -6.77 -6.25 4.88
C ASN A 24 -7.00 -4.74 4.74
N ASN A 25 -7.45 -4.25 3.57
CA ASN A 25 -7.81 -2.84 3.38
C ASN A 25 -8.90 -2.41 4.35
N LEU A 26 -9.96 -3.21 4.49
CA LEU A 26 -11.09 -2.90 5.36
C LEU A 26 -10.69 -2.89 6.84
N ALA A 27 -9.87 -3.84 7.27
CA ALA A 27 -9.34 -3.91 8.63
C ALA A 27 -8.51 -2.66 8.98
N ASN A 28 -7.81 -2.08 8.00
CA ASN A 28 -6.93 -0.93 8.18
C ASN A 28 -7.54 0.41 7.76
N VAL A 29 -8.85 0.50 7.62
CA VAL A 29 -9.53 1.75 7.24
C VAL A 29 -9.36 2.86 8.28
N SER A 30 -9.25 2.52 9.56
CA SER A 30 -9.03 3.48 10.66
C SER A 30 -7.56 3.65 11.03
N THR A 31 -6.63 2.98 10.34
CA THR A 31 -5.20 3.07 10.60
C THR A 31 -4.62 4.32 9.93
N ASN A 32 -4.00 5.21 10.70
CA ASN A 32 -3.37 6.42 10.18
C ASN A 32 -2.19 6.07 9.26
N GLY A 33 -2.08 6.80 8.15
CA GLY A 33 -1.01 6.59 7.19
C GLY A 33 -1.08 5.29 6.38
N PHE A 34 -2.10 4.44 6.61
CA PHE A 34 -2.27 3.21 5.83
C PHE A 34 -2.56 3.51 4.36
N LYS A 35 -1.96 2.73 3.49
CA LYS A 35 -2.15 2.81 2.03
C LYS A 35 -2.83 1.55 1.51
N ARG A 36 -3.94 1.77 0.77
CA ARG A 36 -4.73 0.73 0.12
C ARG A 36 -3.85 -0.18 -0.73
N GLN A 37 -4.08 -1.47 -0.65
CA GLN A 37 -3.45 -2.46 -1.51
C GLN A 37 -4.43 -2.93 -2.58
N ARG A 38 -3.91 -3.33 -3.74
CA ARG A 38 -4.64 -4.05 -4.77
C ARG A 38 -3.85 -5.26 -5.24
N ALA A 39 -4.55 -6.34 -5.56
CA ALA A 39 -3.97 -7.50 -6.22
C ALA A 39 -3.86 -7.26 -7.73
N VAL A 40 -2.73 -7.64 -8.30
CA VAL A 40 -2.48 -7.59 -9.75
C VAL A 40 -2.44 -9.03 -10.27
N PHE A 41 -3.18 -9.28 -11.33
CA PHE A 41 -3.33 -10.61 -11.92
C PHE A 41 -2.84 -10.61 -13.36
N GLU A 42 -2.31 -11.74 -13.78
CA GLU A 42 -1.94 -12.03 -15.17
C GLU A 42 -2.60 -13.32 -15.64
N ASP A 43 -2.88 -13.41 -16.93
CA ASP A 43 -3.30 -14.65 -17.56
C ASP A 43 -2.12 -15.62 -17.68
N LEU A 44 -2.43 -16.92 -17.71
CA LEU A 44 -1.46 -17.98 -17.93
C LEU A 44 -1.31 -18.24 -19.44
N LEU A 45 -0.23 -18.97 -19.80
CA LEU A 45 0.05 -19.33 -21.18
C LEU A 45 -1.15 -19.98 -21.87
N TYR A 46 -1.38 -19.59 -23.12
CA TYR A 46 -2.42 -20.17 -23.96
C TYR A 46 -1.95 -21.47 -24.59
N GLN A 47 -2.80 -22.49 -24.54
CA GLN A 47 -2.60 -23.72 -25.28
C GLN A 47 -3.09 -23.53 -26.73
N THR A 48 -2.17 -23.54 -27.70
CA THR A 48 -2.50 -23.41 -29.10
C THR A 48 -2.86 -24.78 -29.70
N ILE A 49 -4.13 -25.01 -29.96
CA ILE A 49 -4.62 -26.23 -30.62
C ILE A 49 -4.48 -26.11 -32.15
N ARG A 50 -4.69 -24.91 -32.68
CA ARG A 50 -4.56 -24.58 -34.08
C ARG A 50 -3.91 -23.22 -34.26
N GLN A 51 -2.86 -23.15 -35.05
CA GLN A 51 -2.16 -21.87 -35.28
C GLN A 51 -2.94 -20.97 -36.22
N PRO A 52 -3.00 -19.66 -36.01
CA PRO A 52 -3.52 -18.71 -37.00
C PRO A 52 -2.62 -18.73 -38.23
N GLY A 53 -3.23 -18.65 -39.40
CA GLY A 53 -2.51 -18.73 -40.67
C GLY A 53 -2.13 -20.16 -41.14
N ALA A 54 -2.50 -21.21 -40.39
CA ALA A 54 -2.31 -22.59 -40.87
C ALA A 54 -3.16 -22.84 -42.10
N GLN A 55 -2.60 -23.61 -43.05
CA GLN A 55 -3.32 -24.01 -44.29
C GLN A 55 -4.48 -24.96 -43.93
N SER A 56 -5.68 -24.58 -44.33
CA SER A 56 -6.89 -25.42 -44.21
C SER A 56 -7.09 -26.31 -45.42
N SER A 57 -6.60 -25.88 -46.60
CA SER A 57 -6.53 -26.64 -47.85
C SER A 57 -5.40 -26.04 -48.71
N GLU A 58 -5.15 -26.61 -49.88
CA GLU A 58 -4.09 -26.16 -50.82
C GLU A 58 -4.19 -24.64 -51.16
N GLN A 59 -5.37 -24.04 -51.07
CA GLN A 59 -5.60 -22.64 -51.48
C GLN A 59 -6.20 -21.74 -50.39
N THR A 60 -6.46 -22.28 -49.18
CA THR A 60 -7.13 -21.50 -48.12
C THR A 60 -6.33 -21.56 -46.82
N THR A 61 -6.12 -20.37 -46.22
CA THR A 61 -5.51 -20.21 -44.93
C THR A 61 -6.56 -19.86 -43.87
N LEU A 62 -6.37 -20.36 -42.66
CA LEU A 62 -7.25 -20.05 -41.52
C LEU A 62 -7.03 -18.60 -41.04
N PRO A 63 -8.06 -17.75 -41.08
CA PRO A 63 -7.93 -16.35 -40.63
C PRO A 63 -7.72 -16.22 -39.13
N SER A 64 -8.13 -17.23 -38.34
CA SER A 64 -7.97 -17.23 -36.86
C SER A 64 -7.53 -18.60 -36.34
N GLY A 65 -6.72 -18.62 -35.34
CA GLY A 65 -6.31 -19.83 -34.62
C GLY A 65 -7.30 -20.23 -33.51
N LEU A 66 -7.12 -21.44 -32.96
CA LEU A 66 -7.83 -21.91 -31.80
C LEU A 66 -6.83 -21.98 -30.64
N GLN A 67 -6.98 -21.05 -29.71
CA GLN A 67 -6.16 -20.94 -28.46
C GLN A 67 -7.07 -21.04 -27.27
N ILE A 68 -6.68 -21.82 -26.28
CA ILE A 68 -7.42 -21.98 -25.02
C ILE A 68 -6.53 -21.46 -23.89
N GLY A 69 -7.04 -20.51 -23.11
CA GLY A 69 -6.37 -20.02 -21.90
C GLY A 69 -6.30 -21.11 -20.83
N THR A 70 -5.28 -21.06 -19.99
CA THR A 70 -5.08 -22.04 -18.92
C THR A 70 -5.39 -21.49 -17.52
N GLY A 71 -5.83 -20.25 -17.43
CA GLY A 71 -6.24 -19.63 -16.17
C GLY A 71 -5.53 -18.32 -15.85
N VAL A 72 -5.49 -17.97 -14.58
CA VAL A 72 -4.97 -16.71 -14.03
C VAL A 72 -4.02 -17.00 -12.87
N ARG A 73 -3.07 -16.09 -12.65
CA ARG A 73 -2.21 -16.10 -11.45
C ARG A 73 -2.14 -14.72 -10.80
N PRO A 74 -2.05 -14.63 -9.47
CA PRO A 74 -1.63 -13.40 -8.81
C PRO A 74 -0.13 -13.18 -9.07
N VAL A 75 0.26 -11.95 -9.41
CA VAL A 75 1.65 -11.58 -9.70
C VAL A 75 2.23 -10.72 -8.59
N ALA A 76 1.45 -9.76 -8.12
CA ALA A 76 1.89 -8.81 -7.11
C ALA A 76 0.70 -8.27 -6.31
N THR A 77 1.02 -7.72 -5.15
CA THR A 77 0.15 -6.82 -4.41
C THR A 77 0.78 -5.44 -4.44
N GLU A 78 0.11 -4.48 -5.07
CA GLU A 78 0.60 -3.12 -5.22
C GLU A 78 -0.03 -2.21 -4.17
N ARG A 79 0.76 -1.34 -3.55
CA ARG A 79 0.26 -0.28 -2.66
C ARG A 79 0.03 1.00 -3.44
N LEU A 80 -1.12 1.60 -3.23
CA LEU A 80 -1.49 2.87 -3.84
C LEU A 80 -1.13 4.00 -2.88
N HIS A 81 -0.04 4.72 -3.15
CA HIS A 81 0.45 5.82 -2.33
C HIS A 81 -0.28 7.15 -2.58
N SER A 82 -1.52 7.08 -3.12
CA SER A 82 -2.38 8.27 -3.18
C SER A 82 -2.64 8.82 -1.78
N GLN A 83 -2.80 10.14 -1.69
CA GLN A 83 -3.03 10.81 -0.41
C GLN A 83 -4.39 10.44 0.17
N GLY A 84 -4.42 10.12 1.46
CA GLY A 84 -5.64 9.96 2.25
C GLY A 84 -6.22 11.31 2.69
N ASN A 85 -7.35 11.28 3.37
CA ASN A 85 -7.93 12.49 3.95
C ASN A 85 -7.08 12.98 5.13
N LEU A 86 -6.98 14.31 5.29
CA LEU A 86 -6.35 14.92 6.44
C LEU A 86 -7.40 15.15 7.52
N SER A 87 -7.23 14.54 8.69
CA SER A 87 -8.10 14.69 9.85
C SER A 87 -7.44 15.58 10.89
N GLN A 88 -8.16 16.58 11.38
CA GLN A 88 -7.69 17.50 12.40
C GLN A 88 -7.79 16.84 13.78
N THR A 89 -6.65 16.79 14.49
CA THR A 89 -6.55 16.22 15.85
C THR A 89 -6.37 17.29 16.93
N ASN A 90 -5.96 18.51 16.55
CA ASN A 90 -5.60 19.60 17.45
C ASN A 90 -4.47 19.28 18.42
N ASN A 91 -3.75 18.17 18.21
CA ASN A 91 -2.55 17.85 18.96
C ASN A 91 -1.33 18.47 18.29
N SER A 92 -0.56 19.26 19.02
CA SER A 92 0.61 19.98 18.48
C SER A 92 1.75 19.07 18.00
N LYS A 93 1.74 17.79 18.36
CA LYS A 93 2.75 16.80 17.98
C LYS A 93 2.36 16.02 16.72
N ASP A 94 1.08 16.05 16.34
CA ASP A 94 0.60 15.36 15.14
C ASP A 94 0.93 16.19 13.92
N VAL A 95 1.51 15.55 12.92
CA VAL A 95 1.99 16.21 11.71
C VAL A 95 1.62 15.40 10.48
N ALA A 96 0.78 15.93 9.63
CA ALA A 96 0.44 15.28 8.37
C ALA A 96 1.27 15.86 7.22
N ILE A 97 1.58 15.01 6.24
CA ILE A 97 2.22 15.40 4.99
C ILE A 97 1.10 15.67 3.95
N LYS A 98 1.09 16.83 3.34
CA LYS A 98 0.25 17.13 2.18
C LYS A 98 1.09 17.10 0.91
N GLY A 99 0.94 16.05 0.12
CA GLY A 99 1.75 15.79 -1.07
C GLY A 99 2.57 14.51 -0.93
N GLN A 100 3.66 14.39 -1.67
CA GLN A 100 4.54 13.21 -1.65
C GLN A 100 5.59 13.30 -0.54
N GLY A 101 6.07 12.13 -0.08
CA GLY A 101 7.15 12.00 0.88
C GLY A 101 6.77 11.16 2.09
N PHE A 102 7.78 10.79 2.85
CA PHE A 102 7.68 9.96 4.06
C PHE A 102 8.52 10.60 5.16
N PHE A 103 8.15 10.38 6.40
CA PHE A 103 9.02 10.63 7.53
C PHE A 103 10.03 9.50 7.64
N GLN A 104 11.28 9.84 7.92
CA GLN A 104 12.32 8.86 8.21
C GLN A 104 12.37 8.60 9.70
N VAL A 105 12.46 7.33 10.07
CA VAL A 105 12.60 6.87 11.46
C VAL A 105 13.75 5.88 11.56
N MET A 106 14.36 5.82 12.72
CA MET A 106 15.46 4.90 13.01
C MET A 106 14.93 3.69 13.76
N LEU A 107 15.19 2.49 13.24
CA LEU A 107 14.89 1.24 13.89
C LEU A 107 15.93 0.92 14.99
N PRO A 108 15.62 0.01 15.93
CA PRO A 108 16.55 -0.36 17.01
C PRO A 108 17.85 -1.01 16.52
N ASP A 109 17.85 -1.58 15.32
CA ASP A 109 19.02 -2.18 14.66
C ASP A 109 19.92 -1.13 13.96
N GLY A 110 19.52 0.16 14.02
CA GLY A 110 20.23 1.26 13.37
C GLY A 110 19.89 1.46 11.90
N SER A 111 19.01 0.65 11.33
CA SER A 111 18.54 0.84 9.95
C SER A 111 17.48 1.95 9.87
N SER A 112 17.37 2.56 8.68
CA SER A 112 16.35 3.57 8.40
C SER A 112 15.06 2.90 7.93
N ALA A 113 13.93 3.35 8.46
CA ALA A 113 12.61 3.03 7.96
C ALA A 113 11.84 4.31 7.66
N TYR A 114 10.78 4.18 6.89
CA TYR A 114 10.00 5.30 6.39
C TYR A 114 8.54 5.12 6.77
N THR A 115 7.88 6.19 7.16
CA THR A 115 6.47 6.13 7.55
C THR A 115 5.68 7.31 7.01
N ARG A 116 4.40 7.07 6.76
CA ARG A 116 3.44 8.14 6.44
C ARG A 116 2.61 8.54 7.66
N ASP A 117 2.73 7.77 8.74
CA ASP A 117 2.07 8.08 10.00
C ASP A 117 2.79 9.23 10.69
N GLY A 118 2.07 10.30 10.94
CA GLY A 118 2.56 11.49 11.61
C GLY A 118 2.05 11.62 13.05
N PHE A 119 1.59 10.54 13.65
CA PHE A 119 1.23 10.50 15.07
C PHE A 119 2.48 10.36 15.93
N PHE A 120 3.04 11.49 16.33
CA PHE A 120 4.28 11.51 17.11
C PHE A 120 4.03 11.71 18.60
N GLN A 121 4.95 11.17 19.40
CA GLN A 121 5.02 11.31 20.84
C GLN A 121 6.40 11.82 21.25
N VAL A 122 6.54 12.20 22.52
CA VAL A 122 7.81 12.64 23.08
C VAL A 122 8.23 11.62 24.13
N ASP A 123 9.43 11.08 23.96
CA ASP A 123 10.05 10.16 24.91
C ASP A 123 10.53 10.87 26.17
N GLN A 124 10.93 10.09 27.19
CA GLN A 124 11.50 10.59 28.46
C GLN A 124 12.72 11.51 28.26
N ASN A 125 13.45 11.33 27.16
CA ASN A 125 14.61 12.14 26.79
C ASN A 125 14.23 13.42 26.02
N GLY A 126 12.93 13.66 25.79
CA GLY A 126 12.46 14.77 25.00
C GLY A 126 12.52 14.54 23.48
N GLN A 127 12.86 13.34 23.03
CA GLN A 127 12.99 13.05 21.61
C GLN A 127 11.63 12.74 20.96
N LEU A 128 11.47 13.16 19.70
CA LEU A 128 10.28 12.88 18.92
C LEU A 128 10.33 11.43 18.44
N VAL A 129 9.33 10.64 18.81
CA VAL A 129 9.23 9.21 18.47
C VAL A 129 7.85 8.88 17.90
N THR A 130 7.76 7.78 17.14
CA THR A 130 6.49 7.20 16.70
C THR A 130 5.78 6.50 17.86
N ALA A 131 4.54 6.06 17.64
CA ALA A 131 3.79 5.26 18.62
C ALA A 131 4.52 3.95 19.03
N GLY A 132 5.30 3.37 18.12
CA GLY A 132 6.15 2.20 18.38
C GLY A 132 7.47 2.51 19.10
N GLY A 133 7.75 3.79 19.40
CA GLY A 133 8.98 4.21 20.09
C GLY A 133 10.18 4.44 19.16
N PHE A 134 10.00 4.41 17.84
CA PHE A 134 11.07 4.66 16.88
C PHE A 134 11.36 6.14 16.75
N GLN A 135 12.65 6.52 16.81
CA GLN A 135 13.08 7.90 16.75
C GLN A 135 12.95 8.48 15.34
N VAL A 136 12.33 9.66 15.25
CA VAL A 136 12.23 10.40 13.97
C VAL A 136 13.59 10.98 13.59
N GLN A 137 13.95 10.93 12.33
CA GLN A 137 15.16 11.51 11.77
C GLN A 137 14.83 12.75 10.91
N PRO A 138 15.62 13.84 11.04
CA PRO A 138 16.68 14.09 12.02
C PRO A 138 16.18 14.13 13.47
N ALA A 139 17.03 13.71 14.41
CA ALA A 139 16.66 13.68 15.80
C ALA A 139 16.32 15.07 16.34
N ILE A 140 15.10 15.26 16.81
CA ILE A 140 14.63 16.53 17.38
C ILE A 140 14.39 16.32 18.86
N THR A 141 15.09 17.10 19.69
CA THR A 141 14.95 17.05 21.13
C THR A 141 14.16 18.26 21.62
N ILE A 142 13.02 18.01 22.23
CA ILE A 142 12.16 19.04 22.82
C ILE A 142 12.59 19.24 24.27
N PRO A 143 13.01 20.45 24.66
CA PRO A 143 13.45 20.71 26.02
C PRO A 143 12.27 20.62 27.02
N ALA A 144 12.56 20.14 28.23
CA ALA A 144 11.54 19.91 29.28
C ALA A 144 10.80 21.18 29.73
N ASN A 145 11.37 22.35 29.48
CA ASN A 145 10.77 23.66 29.79
C ASN A 145 9.92 24.24 28.63
N ALA A 146 9.60 23.42 27.65
CA ALA A 146 8.77 23.80 26.51
C ALA A 146 7.32 24.05 26.94
N LEU A 147 6.78 25.23 26.63
CA LEU A 147 5.37 25.57 26.85
C LEU A 147 4.50 25.22 25.64
N SER A 148 5.01 25.43 24.43
CA SER A 148 4.33 25.08 23.20
C SER A 148 5.31 24.68 22.12
N ILE A 149 4.86 23.82 21.22
CA ILE A 149 5.60 23.33 20.05
C ILE A 149 4.88 23.82 18.81
N THR A 150 5.60 24.46 17.91
CA THR A 150 5.09 24.91 16.61
C THR A 150 5.93 24.30 15.51
N ILE A 151 5.26 23.65 14.55
CA ILE A 151 5.90 23.01 13.40
C ILE A 151 5.47 23.77 12.16
N GLY A 152 6.42 24.38 11.47
CA GLY A 152 6.21 25.10 10.23
C GLY A 152 5.87 24.18 9.07
N ARG A 153 5.31 24.74 8.01
CA ARG A 153 5.04 23.99 6.77
C ARG A 153 6.31 23.53 6.06
N ASP A 154 7.42 24.20 6.33
CA ASP A 154 8.78 23.93 5.87
C ASP A 154 9.53 22.91 6.74
N GLY A 155 8.86 22.36 7.77
CA GLY A 155 9.43 21.39 8.67
C GLY A 155 10.21 21.99 9.85
N VAL A 156 10.34 23.29 9.95
CA VAL A 156 11.05 23.93 11.06
C VAL A 156 10.25 23.73 12.34
N VAL A 157 10.89 23.11 13.33
CA VAL A 157 10.31 22.89 14.68
C VAL A 157 10.82 23.95 15.63
N SER A 158 9.91 24.78 16.16
CA SER A 158 10.18 25.85 17.09
C SER A 158 9.45 25.60 18.40
N VAL A 159 10.09 25.96 19.50
CA VAL A 159 9.55 25.76 20.84
C VAL A 159 9.54 27.08 21.60
N THR A 160 8.43 27.40 22.25
CA THR A 160 8.34 28.53 23.17
C THR A 160 8.70 28.04 24.56
N GLN A 161 9.67 28.70 25.20
CA GLN A 161 10.16 28.36 26.55
C GLN A 161 9.72 29.41 27.55
N GLN A 162 9.57 28.98 28.81
CA GLN A 162 9.28 29.90 29.88
C GLN A 162 10.44 30.89 30.09
N GLY A 163 10.13 32.19 30.04
CA GLY A 163 11.13 33.26 30.21
C GLY A 163 11.78 33.77 28.93
N GLN A 164 11.47 33.17 27.79
CA GLN A 164 11.91 33.69 26.47
C GLN A 164 10.71 34.19 25.65
N ALA A 165 10.81 35.43 25.15
CA ALA A 165 9.75 36.04 24.38
C ALA A 165 9.73 35.54 22.91
N ALA A 166 10.86 35.05 22.40
CA ALA A 166 10.99 34.56 21.03
C ALA A 166 11.01 33.03 21.00
N PRO A 167 10.34 32.37 20.04
CA PRO A 167 10.42 30.92 19.86
C PRO A 167 11.85 30.51 19.44
N VAL A 168 12.36 29.44 20.02
CA VAL A 168 13.68 28.88 19.72
C VAL A 168 13.52 27.73 18.76
N GLN A 169 14.25 27.73 17.66
CA GLN A 169 14.30 26.62 16.73
C GLN A 169 15.09 25.46 17.37
N VAL A 170 14.48 24.27 17.44
CA VAL A 170 15.10 23.07 18.04
C VAL A 170 15.49 22.03 16.98
N GLY A 171 14.97 22.13 15.76
CA GLY A 171 15.32 21.24 14.68
C GLY A 171 14.45 21.47 13.44
N GLN A 172 14.62 20.60 12.45
CA GLN A 172 13.83 20.61 11.22
C GLN A 172 13.48 19.18 10.85
N LEU A 173 12.22 18.94 10.54
CA LEU A 173 11.72 17.67 9.97
C LEU A 173 11.98 17.66 8.47
N ASN A 174 12.66 16.63 7.99
CA ASN A 174 12.86 16.40 6.57
C ASN A 174 11.84 15.38 6.06
N LEU A 175 11.59 15.40 4.76
CA LEU A 175 10.79 14.41 4.06
C LEU A 175 11.69 13.64 3.10
N THR A 176 11.47 12.34 3.04
CA THR A 176 12.14 11.46 2.09
C THR A 176 11.18 11.10 0.98
N THR A 177 11.61 11.26 -0.26
CA THR A 177 10.87 10.88 -1.46
C THR A 177 11.62 9.77 -2.20
N PHE A 178 10.87 8.90 -2.86
CA PHE A 178 11.41 7.81 -3.68
C PHE A 178 11.01 7.99 -5.13
N MET A 179 11.82 7.46 -6.05
CA MET A 179 11.47 7.46 -7.46
C MET A 179 10.30 6.50 -7.73
N ASN A 180 10.25 5.40 -6.99
CA ASN A 180 9.18 4.41 -7.08
C ASN A 180 8.67 4.03 -5.67
N ASP A 181 7.62 4.71 -5.24
CA ASP A 181 6.99 4.46 -3.93
C ASP A 181 6.40 3.04 -3.80
N THR A 182 5.97 2.44 -4.92
CA THR A 182 5.40 1.08 -4.92
C THR A 182 6.45 -0.01 -4.69
N GLY A 183 7.73 0.32 -4.90
CA GLY A 183 8.84 -0.58 -4.67
C GLY A 183 9.27 -0.69 -3.20
N LEU A 184 8.69 0.10 -2.31
CA LEU A 184 8.97 0.03 -0.88
C LEU A 184 8.43 -1.27 -0.27
N GLU A 185 9.23 -1.92 0.58
CA GLU A 185 8.81 -3.09 1.33
C GLU A 185 8.17 -2.68 2.66
N SER A 186 7.02 -3.26 2.98
CA SER A 186 6.34 -3.01 4.24
C SER A 186 6.79 -4.02 5.29
N ILE A 187 7.32 -3.54 6.40
CA ILE A 187 7.78 -4.38 7.52
C ILE A 187 6.76 -4.48 8.67
N GLY A 188 5.60 -3.86 8.52
CA GLY A 188 4.59 -3.73 9.58
C GLY A 188 4.67 -2.40 10.31
N GLU A 189 3.79 -2.16 11.30
CA GLU A 189 3.77 -0.95 12.15
C GLU A 189 3.71 0.38 11.36
N ASN A 190 3.11 0.37 10.17
CA ASN A 190 3.07 1.49 9.21
C ASN A 190 4.46 1.92 8.72
N LEU A 191 5.44 1.03 8.80
CA LEU A 191 6.82 1.26 8.38
C LEU A 191 7.12 0.60 7.04
N TYR A 192 7.96 1.28 6.27
CA TYR A 192 8.47 0.84 4.98
C TYR A 192 10.00 0.84 5.02
N THR A 193 10.62 -0.09 4.32
CA THR A 193 12.06 -0.10 4.06
C THR A 193 12.34 0.12 2.57
N GLU A 194 13.47 0.73 2.31
CA GLU A 194 13.95 0.87 0.94
C GLU A 194 14.32 -0.49 0.35
N THR A 195 14.12 -0.63 -0.95
CA THR A 195 14.53 -1.78 -1.72
C THR A 195 15.29 -1.33 -2.98
N GLN A 196 15.90 -2.25 -3.66
CA GLN A 196 16.51 -1.95 -4.95
C GLN A 196 15.49 -1.42 -5.99
N SER A 197 14.23 -1.81 -5.86
CA SER A 197 13.13 -1.37 -6.74
C SER A 197 12.61 0.03 -6.42
N SER A 198 12.71 0.49 -5.16
CA SER A 198 12.29 1.84 -4.77
C SER A 198 13.28 2.92 -5.23
N GLY A 199 14.53 2.54 -5.43
CA GLY A 199 15.65 3.46 -5.62
C GLY A 199 16.14 4.04 -4.30
N ALA A 200 17.21 4.84 -4.36
CA ALA A 200 17.80 5.50 -3.20
C ALA A 200 16.85 6.58 -2.62
N PRO A 201 16.82 6.75 -1.28
CA PRO A 201 16.07 7.80 -0.62
C PRO A 201 16.59 9.18 -1.01
N ASN A 202 15.69 10.08 -1.35
CA ASN A 202 16.00 11.47 -1.62
C ASN A 202 15.44 12.34 -0.51
N GLU A 203 16.29 12.72 0.42
CA GLU A 203 15.91 13.60 1.52
C GLU A 203 15.82 15.05 1.04
N SER A 204 14.74 15.71 1.41
CA SER A 204 14.53 17.12 1.09
C SER A 204 13.76 17.83 2.20
N THR A 205 13.92 19.14 2.26
CA THR A 205 13.08 19.98 3.10
C THR A 205 11.66 20.02 2.53
N PRO A 206 10.60 19.97 3.38
CA PRO A 206 9.22 20.06 2.92
C PRO A 206 9.00 21.28 2.01
N GLY A 207 8.29 21.06 0.89
CA GLY A 207 8.00 22.07 -0.11
C GLY A 207 9.08 22.28 -1.18
N LEU A 208 10.21 21.59 -1.10
CA LEU A 208 11.27 21.61 -2.12
C LEU A 208 11.37 20.25 -2.84
N ASN A 209 11.90 20.23 -4.04
CA ASN A 209 12.18 19.02 -4.83
C ASN A 209 10.99 18.06 -5.00
N GLY A 210 9.77 18.61 -5.05
CA GLY A 210 8.55 17.79 -5.16
C GLY A 210 8.05 17.17 -3.85
N ALA A 211 8.75 17.37 -2.74
CA ALA A 211 8.28 16.95 -1.42
C ALA A 211 7.05 17.76 -0.99
N GLY A 212 6.13 17.11 -0.30
CA GLY A 212 4.91 17.72 0.24
C GLY A 212 5.20 18.77 1.31
N LEU A 213 4.13 19.43 1.77
CA LEU A 213 4.15 20.38 2.88
C LEU A 213 3.69 19.72 4.16
N LEU A 214 4.17 20.17 5.31
CA LEU A 214 3.73 19.70 6.62
C LEU A 214 2.55 20.51 7.15
N TYR A 215 1.64 19.82 7.82
CA TYR A 215 0.49 20.41 8.50
C TYR A 215 0.45 19.90 9.94
N GLN A 216 0.71 20.81 10.88
CA GLN A 216 0.63 20.52 12.31
C GLN A 216 -0.82 20.41 12.78
N GLY A 217 -1.10 19.51 13.74
CA GLY A 217 -2.44 19.28 14.27
C GLY A 217 -3.35 18.46 13.37
N TYR A 218 -2.78 17.78 12.39
CA TYR A 218 -3.46 16.88 11.47
C TYR A 218 -2.75 15.54 11.41
N VAL A 219 -3.51 14.49 11.11
CA VAL A 219 -3.00 13.17 10.74
C VAL A 219 -3.58 12.77 9.38
N GLU A 220 -2.84 12.00 8.62
CA GLU A 220 -3.35 11.41 7.38
C GLU A 220 -4.10 10.13 7.72
N THR A 221 -5.39 10.07 7.38
CA THR A 221 -6.18 8.84 7.51
C THR A 221 -5.91 7.90 6.34
N SER A 222 -6.32 6.64 6.48
CA SER A 222 -6.26 5.66 5.39
C SER A 222 -6.93 6.20 4.12
N ASN A 223 -6.36 5.88 2.94
CA ASN A 223 -6.96 6.18 1.64
C ASN A 223 -7.96 5.10 1.18
N VAL A 224 -8.40 4.23 2.09
CA VAL A 224 -9.39 3.17 1.84
C VAL A 224 -10.79 3.75 1.89
N ASN A 225 -11.59 3.49 0.86
CA ASN A 225 -13.02 3.81 0.84
C ASN A 225 -13.83 2.56 1.21
N VAL A 226 -14.46 2.57 2.39
CA VAL A 226 -15.24 1.45 2.92
C VAL A 226 -16.33 0.99 1.97
N ALA A 227 -17.09 1.92 1.38
CA ALA A 227 -18.19 1.57 0.48
C ALA A 227 -17.69 0.87 -0.79
N GLU A 228 -16.58 1.35 -1.35
CA GLU A 228 -15.95 0.74 -2.52
C GLU A 228 -15.42 -0.67 -2.21
N GLU A 229 -14.72 -0.83 -1.07
CA GLU A 229 -14.19 -2.14 -0.66
C GLU A 229 -15.29 -3.16 -0.34
N LEU A 230 -16.42 -2.73 0.25
CA LEU A 230 -17.57 -3.61 0.48
C LEU A 230 -18.21 -4.07 -0.83
N VAL A 231 -18.35 -3.18 -1.82
CA VAL A 231 -18.85 -3.55 -3.14
C VAL A 231 -17.91 -4.52 -3.83
N ASN A 232 -16.60 -4.26 -3.78
CA ASN A 232 -15.58 -5.14 -4.33
C ASN A 232 -15.62 -6.52 -3.63
N MET A 233 -15.78 -6.56 -2.31
CA MET A 233 -15.92 -7.81 -1.56
C MET A 233 -17.12 -8.64 -2.02
N ILE A 234 -18.29 -8.00 -2.21
CA ILE A 234 -19.49 -8.69 -2.71
C ILE A 234 -19.24 -9.26 -4.13
N GLN A 235 -18.57 -8.50 -4.99
CA GLN A 235 -18.25 -8.96 -6.34
C GLN A 235 -17.31 -10.17 -6.32
N VAL A 236 -16.27 -10.12 -5.49
CA VAL A 236 -15.30 -11.21 -5.32
C VAL A 236 -15.98 -12.46 -4.73
N GLN A 237 -16.85 -12.29 -3.72
CA GLN A 237 -17.62 -13.40 -3.16
C GLN A 237 -18.51 -14.08 -4.21
N ARG A 238 -19.23 -13.29 -5.01
CA ARG A 238 -20.06 -13.84 -6.09
C ARG A 238 -19.23 -14.55 -7.16
N ALA A 239 -18.07 -13.98 -7.53
CA ALA A 239 -17.17 -14.62 -8.47
C ALA A 239 -16.61 -15.94 -7.93
N TYR A 240 -16.29 -15.98 -6.64
CA TYR A 240 -15.88 -17.21 -5.94
C TYR A 240 -16.99 -18.28 -5.96
N GLU A 241 -18.24 -17.91 -5.67
CA GLU A 241 -19.39 -18.82 -5.72
C GLU A 241 -19.63 -19.39 -7.12
N ILE A 242 -19.51 -18.54 -8.16
CA ILE A 242 -19.67 -18.97 -9.56
C ILE A 242 -18.57 -19.97 -9.93
N ASN A 243 -17.32 -19.69 -9.59
CA ASN A 243 -16.19 -20.59 -9.86
C ASN A 243 -16.33 -21.92 -9.09
N SER A 244 -16.76 -21.87 -7.84
CA SER A 244 -17.05 -23.06 -7.02
C SER A 244 -18.16 -23.91 -7.64
N LYS A 245 -19.23 -23.27 -8.14
CA LYS A 245 -20.31 -23.96 -8.83
C LYS A 245 -19.83 -24.56 -10.14
N ALA A 246 -18.95 -23.91 -10.87
CA ALA A 246 -18.35 -24.46 -12.09
C ALA A 246 -17.54 -25.73 -11.79
N VAL A 247 -16.77 -25.76 -10.72
CA VAL A 247 -16.04 -26.96 -10.25
C VAL A 247 -17.03 -28.10 -9.94
N SER A 248 -18.06 -27.81 -9.14
CA SER A 248 -19.08 -28.80 -8.76
C SER A 248 -19.83 -29.37 -9.96
N THR A 249 -20.22 -28.53 -10.93
CA THR A 249 -20.90 -29.01 -12.14
C THR A 249 -19.98 -29.86 -13.03
N THR A 250 -18.70 -29.51 -13.10
CA THR A 250 -17.72 -30.31 -13.85
C THR A 250 -17.50 -31.67 -13.20
N ASP A 251 -17.47 -31.73 -11.87
CA ASP A 251 -17.34 -32.98 -11.12
C ASP A 251 -18.56 -33.88 -11.34
N GLN A 252 -19.78 -33.33 -11.30
CA GLN A 252 -21.00 -34.04 -11.61
C GLN A 252 -21.02 -34.60 -13.04
N MET A 253 -20.49 -33.85 -14.02
CA MET A 253 -20.35 -34.35 -15.39
C MET A 253 -19.36 -35.52 -15.48
N LEU A 254 -18.25 -35.46 -14.73
CA LEU A 254 -17.28 -36.56 -14.67
C LEU A 254 -17.87 -37.81 -14.03
N GLN A 255 -18.64 -37.66 -12.94
CA GLN A 255 -19.33 -38.78 -12.30
C GLN A 255 -20.33 -39.46 -13.21
N LYS A 256 -21.11 -38.68 -13.99
CA LYS A 256 -22.02 -39.26 -15.00
C LYS A 256 -21.30 -40.01 -16.12
N LEU A 257 -20.12 -39.52 -16.55
CA LEU A 257 -19.31 -40.20 -17.56
C LEU A 257 -18.71 -41.52 -17.07
N THR A 258 -18.43 -41.64 -15.77
CA THR A 258 -17.91 -42.89 -15.18
C THR A 258 -19.01 -43.91 -14.89
N GLN A 259 -20.31 -43.53 -14.98
CA GLN A 259 -21.47 -44.40 -14.79
C GLN A 259 -22.02 -44.94 -16.13
N LEU A 260 -21.50 -44.46 -17.25
CA LEU A 260 -21.79 -44.96 -18.60
C LEU A 260 -20.73 -45.95 -19.06
#